data_25424dd30db18086e37b41466170b88c
#
_entry.id   25424dd30db18086e37b41466170b88c
#
_cell.length_a   1.000
_cell.length_b   1.000
_cell.length_c   1.000
_cell.angle_alpha   90.00
_cell.angle_beta   90.00
_cell.angle_gamma   90.00
#
_symmetry.space_group_name_H-M   'P 1'
#
loop_
_entity.id
_entity.type
_entity.pdbx_description
1 polymer ?
#
loop_
_entity_poly.entity_id
_entity_poly.type
_entity_poly.pdbx_seq_one_letter_code
_entity_poly.pdbx_strand_id
1 'polypeptide(L)'
;MSKYFLAALILISACHLGPARAQDAAAPFDADLQRLAEILGTLHYLRGICGTNEGAKWRNEMQALVDAETPSGERRARMIAGFNRGYNGFQQTYRTCTPAASIAIRRYIEEGSKISRDLTARYAN
;
A
#
# COMPACT_ATOMS: atom_id res chain seq x y z
N MET A 1 -67.91 14.88 -34.12
CA MET A 1 -67.60 14.99 -32.70
C MET A 1 -66.31 14.26 -32.43
N SER A 2 -65.26 15.02 -32.33
CA SER A 2 -63.90 14.48 -32.14
C SER A 2 -63.63 14.37 -30.67
N LYS A 3 -63.32 13.17 -30.19
CA LYS A 3 -62.86 12.94 -28.82
C LYS A 3 -61.37 12.72 -28.84
N TYR A 4 -60.64 13.77 -28.45
CA TYR A 4 -59.18 13.71 -28.32
C TYR A 4 -58.85 12.96 -27.03
N PHE A 5 -58.34 11.77 -27.13
CA PHE A 5 -57.68 11.08 -26.04
C PHE A 5 -56.20 11.47 -26.06
N LEU A 6 -55.84 12.39 -25.20
CA LEU A 6 -54.46 12.70 -24.88
C LEU A 6 -53.93 11.65 -23.92
N ALA A 7 -53.20 10.68 -24.45
CA ALA A 7 -52.44 9.75 -23.65
C ALA A 7 -51.16 10.45 -23.21
N ALA A 8 -51.13 10.89 -21.96
CA ALA A 8 -49.89 11.42 -21.33
C ALA A 8 -48.98 10.25 -21.05
N LEU A 9 -47.93 10.13 -21.85
CA LEU A 9 -46.82 9.19 -21.61
C LEU A 9 -45.93 9.76 -20.52
N ILE A 10 -46.13 9.31 -19.30
CA ILE A 10 -45.21 9.63 -18.19
C ILE A 10 -43.98 8.73 -18.35
N LEU A 11 -42.91 9.26 -18.89
CA LEU A 11 -41.58 8.67 -18.86
C LEU A 11 -41.06 8.73 -17.43
N ILE A 12 -41.24 7.65 -16.69
CA ILE A 12 -40.60 7.43 -15.41
C ILE A 12 -39.13 7.09 -15.72
N SER A 13 -38.27 8.09 -15.73
CA SER A 13 -36.82 7.92 -15.76
C SER A 13 -36.41 7.36 -14.39
N ALA A 14 -36.34 6.03 -14.29
CA ALA A 14 -35.78 5.37 -13.13
C ALA A 14 -34.28 5.63 -13.11
N CYS A 15 -33.86 6.70 -12.39
CA CYS A 15 -32.46 6.85 -11.99
C CYS A 15 -32.08 5.64 -11.15
N HIS A 16 -31.43 4.67 -11.76
CA HIS A 16 -30.76 3.60 -11.04
C HIS A 16 -29.54 4.22 -10.35
N LEU A 17 -29.77 4.79 -9.16
CA LEU A 17 -28.72 5.02 -8.18
C LEU A 17 -28.23 3.63 -7.75
N GLY A 18 -27.31 3.05 -8.55
CA GLY A 18 -26.54 1.92 -8.10
C GLY A 18 -25.86 2.29 -6.78
N PRO A 19 -25.69 1.37 -5.83
CA PRO A 19 -24.95 1.65 -4.63
C PRO A 19 -23.58 2.15 -5.04
N ALA A 20 -23.28 3.42 -4.75
CA ALA A 20 -21.94 3.92 -4.85
C ALA A 20 -21.10 3.00 -3.94
N ARG A 21 -20.26 2.13 -4.55
CA ARG A 21 -19.24 1.45 -3.79
C ARG A 21 -18.44 2.53 -3.12
N ALA A 22 -18.54 2.61 -1.79
CA ALA A 22 -17.64 3.40 -1.02
C ALA A 22 -16.24 2.88 -1.37
N GLN A 23 -15.51 3.60 -2.24
CA GLN A 23 -14.09 3.39 -2.39
C GLN A 23 -13.55 3.55 -0.99
N ASP A 24 -12.74 2.56 -0.52
CA ASP A 24 -12.11 2.65 0.78
C ASP A 24 -11.46 4.03 0.88
N ALA A 25 -12.08 4.92 1.65
CA ALA A 25 -11.56 6.26 1.84
C ALA A 25 -10.15 6.12 2.39
N ALA A 26 -9.18 6.83 1.80
CA ALA A 26 -7.81 6.79 2.25
C ALA A 26 -7.77 7.15 3.74
N ALA A 27 -7.27 6.21 4.57
CA ALA A 27 -7.08 6.47 5.97
C ALA A 27 -5.86 7.39 6.17
N PRO A 28 -5.83 8.22 7.25
CA PRO A 28 -4.70 9.11 7.51
C PRO A 28 -3.34 8.41 7.58
N PHE A 29 -3.32 7.13 7.94
CA PHE A 29 -2.11 6.32 8.06
C PHE A 29 -1.72 5.56 6.78
N ASP A 30 -2.52 5.62 5.71
CA ASP A 30 -2.26 4.85 4.49
C ASP A 30 -0.94 5.22 3.81
N ALA A 31 -0.58 6.51 3.80
CA ALA A 31 0.67 6.96 3.23
C ALA A 31 1.88 6.39 4.00
N ASP A 32 1.81 6.37 5.32
CA ASP A 32 2.85 5.81 6.19
C ASP A 32 2.96 4.29 6.03
N LEU A 33 1.84 3.59 5.91
CA LEU A 33 1.85 2.14 5.65
C LEU A 33 2.47 1.82 4.29
N GLN A 34 2.15 2.56 3.26
CA GLN A 34 2.74 2.39 1.93
C GLN A 34 4.25 2.69 1.95
N ARG A 35 4.65 3.73 2.66
CA ARG A 35 6.07 4.06 2.82
C ARG A 35 6.82 2.98 3.59
N LEU A 36 6.24 2.47 4.66
CA LEU A 36 6.81 1.35 5.42
C LEU A 36 6.95 0.10 4.56
N ALA A 37 5.94 -0.24 3.77
CA ALA A 37 6.01 -1.36 2.83
C ALA A 37 7.15 -1.20 1.81
N GLU A 38 7.33 -0.01 1.26
CA GLU A 38 8.44 0.32 0.34
C GLU A 38 9.81 0.16 1.01
N ILE A 39 9.94 0.62 2.24
CA ILE A 39 11.16 0.44 3.04
C ILE A 39 11.46 -1.04 3.27
N LEU A 40 10.46 -1.85 3.60
CA LEU A 40 10.64 -3.30 3.79
C LEU A 40 11.13 -3.98 2.50
N GLY A 41 10.60 -3.59 1.34
CA GLY A 41 11.06 -4.08 0.04
C GLY A 41 12.51 -3.67 -0.27
N THR A 42 12.85 -2.42 0.01
CA THR A 42 14.20 -1.89 -0.11
C THR A 42 15.19 -2.66 0.76
N LEU A 43 14.85 -2.87 2.03
CA LEU A 43 15.69 -3.62 2.97
C LEU A 43 15.81 -5.09 2.59
N HIS A 44 14.73 -5.68 2.08
CA HIS A 44 14.77 -7.06 1.59
C HIS A 44 15.83 -7.24 0.50
N TYR A 45 15.92 -6.30 -0.43
CA TYR A 45 16.94 -6.33 -1.46
C TYR A 45 18.35 -6.01 -0.93
N LEU A 46 18.50 -4.86 -0.27
CA LEU A 46 19.82 -4.36 0.16
C LEU A 46 20.49 -5.27 1.19
N ARG A 47 19.73 -5.79 2.14
CA ARG A 47 20.28 -6.77 3.11
C ARG A 47 20.67 -8.08 2.46
N GLY A 48 19.98 -8.47 1.40
CA GLY A 48 20.35 -9.63 0.60
C GLY A 48 21.72 -9.49 -0.06
N ILE A 49 21.97 -8.36 -0.73
CA ILE A 49 23.27 -8.14 -1.42
C ILE A 49 24.41 -7.81 -0.47
N CYS A 50 24.13 -7.35 0.74
CA CYS A 50 25.17 -7.04 1.75
C CYS A 50 25.55 -8.24 2.62
N GLY A 51 25.23 -9.47 2.20
CA GLY A 51 25.74 -10.68 2.80
C GLY A 51 25.16 -11.05 4.15
N THR A 52 23.95 -10.60 4.46
CA THR A 52 23.27 -10.98 5.70
C THR A 52 22.38 -12.20 5.47
N ASN A 53 22.32 -13.10 6.45
CA ASN A 53 21.49 -14.30 6.40
C ASN A 53 20.01 -14.00 6.75
N GLU A 54 19.46 -12.94 6.18
CA GLU A 54 18.13 -12.44 6.47
C GLU A 54 17.14 -12.65 5.31
N GLY A 55 17.35 -13.63 4.45
CA GLY A 55 16.64 -13.81 3.18
C GLY A 55 15.11 -13.78 3.26
N ALA A 56 14.52 -14.32 4.33
CA ALA A 56 13.07 -14.29 4.52
C ALA A 56 12.58 -13.21 5.50
N LYS A 57 13.45 -12.61 6.31
CA LYS A 57 13.05 -11.70 7.41
C LYS A 57 12.15 -10.56 6.93
N TRP A 58 12.61 -9.79 5.97
CA TRP A 58 11.90 -8.59 5.50
C TRP A 58 10.61 -8.91 4.76
N ARG A 59 10.58 -10.03 4.06
CA ARG A 59 9.36 -10.56 3.45
C ARG A 59 8.35 -10.99 4.51
N ASN A 60 8.80 -11.66 5.56
CA ASN A 60 7.94 -12.09 6.66
C ASN A 60 7.40 -10.89 7.45
N GLU A 61 8.21 -9.86 7.68
CA GLU A 61 7.75 -8.59 8.27
C GLU A 61 6.68 -7.92 7.40
N MET A 62 6.86 -7.91 6.09
CA MET A 62 5.85 -7.40 5.16
C MET A 62 4.56 -8.21 5.22
N GLN A 63 4.65 -9.53 5.27
CA GLN A 63 3.48 -10.39 5.37
C GLN A 63 2.73 -10.13 6.68
N ALA A 64 3.44 -10.03 7.79
CA ALA A 64 2.85 -9.71 9.09
C ALA A 64 2.15 -8.34 9.09
N LEU A 65 2.76 -7.34 8.46
CA LEU A 65 2.18 -6.01 8.32
C LEU A 65 0.89 -6.04 7.50
N VAL A 66 0.89 -6.73 6.37
CA VAL A 66 -0.28 -6.88 5.51
C VAL A 66 -1.42 -7.60 6.26
N ASP A 67 -1.10 -8.69 6.95
CA ASP A 67 -2.09 -9.49 7.67
C ASP A 67 -2.72 -8.71 8.84
N ALA A 68 -1.93 -7.87 9.51
CA ALA A 68 -2.40 -7.04 10.62
C ALA A 68 -3.27 -5.87 10.15
N GLU A 69 -2.91 -5.24 9.05
CA GLU A 69 -3.51 -3.95 8.64
C GLU A 69 -4.57 -4.09 7.55
N THR A 70 -4.41 -5.06 6.65
CA THR A 70 -5.34 -5.18 5.52
C THR A 70 -5.44 -6.61 5.01
N PRO A 71 -6.39 -7.38 5.49
CA PRO A 71 -6.57 -8.74 5.00
C PRO A 71 -6.99 -8.80 3.53
N SER A 72 -7.52 -7.71 2.94
CA SER A 72 -8.00 -7.68 1.56
C SER A 72 -8.07 -6.28 0.97
N GLY A 73 -8.37 -6.20 -0.34
CA GLY A 73 -8.75 -4.98 -1.03
C GLY A 73 -7.59 -4.13 -1.56
N GLU A 74 -7.90 -2.90 -1.89
CA GLU A 74 -6.97 -1.97 -2.56
C GLU A 74 -5.81 -1.55 -1.67
N ARG A 75 -6.02 -1.40 -0.36
CA ARG A 75 -4.94 -1.07 0.57
C ARG A 75 -3.86 -2.14 0.55
N ARG A 76 -4.27 -3.42 0.62
CA ARG A 76 -3.35 -4.55 0.47
C ARG A 76 -2.57 -4.47 -0.85
N ALA A 77 -3.26 -4.25 -1.96
CA ALA A 77 -2.63 -4.14 -3.27
C ALA A 77 -1.61 -3.00 -3.34
N ARG A 78 -1.93 -1.84 -2.78
CA ARG A 78 -1.01 -0.69 -2.71
C ARG A 78 0.21 -0.96 -1.84
N MET A 79 0.04 -1.65 -0.71
CA MET A 79 1.15 -2.04 0.15
C MET A 79 2.09 -3.02 -0.54
N ILE A 80 1.55 -4.05 -1.20
CA ILE A 80 2.34 -5.01 -1.97
C ILE A 80 3.07 -4.32 -3.13
N ALA A 81 2.40 -3.42 -3.85
CA ALA A 81 3.02 -2.63 -4.90
C ALA A 81 4.16 -1.73 -4.36
N GLY A 82 3.99 -1.15 -3.16
CA GLY A 82 5.03 -0.40 -2.47
C GLY A 82 6.27 -1.26 -2.18
N PHE A 83 6.09 -2.42 -1.60
CA PHE A 83 7.17 -3.38 -1.35
C PHE A 83 7.94 -3.73 -2.63
N ASN A 84 7.22 -4.09 -3.69
CA ASN A 84 7.81 -4.43 -4.97
C ASN A 84 8.56 -3.25 -5.60
N ARG A 85 8.04 -2.04 -5.44
CA ARG A 85 8.67 -0.82 -5.92
C ARG A 85 10.01 -0.55 -5.22
N GLY A 86 10.04 -0.70 -3.90
CA GLY A 86 11.28 -0.59 -3.11
C GLY A 86 12.33 -1.61 -3.52
N TYR A 87 11.94 -2.87 -3.61
CA TYR A 87 12.81 -3.96 -4.04
C TYR A 87 13.37 -3.72 -5.45
N ASN A 88 12.51 -3.50 -6.43
CA ASN A 88 12.90 -3.38 -7.84
C ASN A 88 13.70 -2.10 -8.09
N GLY A 89 13.37 -1.00 -7.45
CA GLY A 89 14.08 0.27 -7.59
C GLY A 89 15.54 0.17 -7.16
N PHE A 90 15.79 -0.46 -6.03
CA PHE A 90 17.16 -0.64 -5.53
C PHE A 90 17.93 -1.73 -6.26
N GLN A 91 17.25 -2.76 -6.76
CA GLN A 91 17.86 -3.76 -7.62
C GLN A 91 18.47 -3.15 -8.90
N GLN A 92 17.86 -2.13 -9.44
CA GLN A 92 18.37 -1.42 -10.62
C GLN A 92 19.57 -0.52 -10.29
N THR A 93 19.63 0.03 -9.08
CA THR A 93 20.65 0.98 -8.66
C THR A 93 21.89 0.29 -8.09
N TYR A 94 21.72 -0.73 -7.26
CA TYR A 94 22.82 -1.43 -6.57
C TYR A 94 22.85 -2.89 -6.97
N ARG A 95 23.94 -3.31 -7.62
CA ARG A 95 24.16 -4.73 -7.99
C ARG A 95 25.03 -5.45 -6.98
N THR A 96 25.82 -4.73 -6.22
CA THR A 96 26.74 -5.24 -5.20
C THR A 96 26.61 -4.40 -3.93
N CYS A 97 27.07 -4.95 -2.79
CA CYS A 97 27.13 -4.21 -1.55
C CYS A 97 28.26 -3.16 -1.61
N THR A 98 27.86 -1.90 -1.71
CA THR A 98 28.77 -0.75 -1.71
C THR A 98 28.69 0.00 -0.37
N PRO A 99 29.63 0.90 -0.05
CA PRO A 99 29.48 1.79 1.10
C PRO A 99 28.18 2.60 1.06
N ALA A 100 27.75 3.04 -0.12
CA ALA A 100 26.47 3.74 -0.31
C ALA A 100 25.27 2.84 0.01
N ALA A 101 25.31 1.56 -0.38
CA ALA A 101 24.27 0.60 -0.01
C ALA A 101 24.19 0.40 1.51
N SER A 102 25.32 0.32 2.20
CA SER A 102 25.37 0.23 3.67
C SER A 102 24.81 1.46 4.37
N ILE A 103 25.07 2.65 3.83
CA ILE A 103 24.47 3.91 4.33
C ILE A 103 22.96 3.90 4.13
N ALA A 104 22.51 3.49 2.95
CA ALA A 104 21.09 3.38 2.64
C ALA A 104 20.37 2.42 3.60
N ILE A 105 20.94 1.26 3.89
CA ILE A 105 20.39 0.30 4.87
C ILE A 105 20.16 0.98 6.22
N ARG A 106 21.15 1.67 6.77
CA ARG A 106 21.01 2.35 8.07
C ARG A 106 19.90 3.39 8.07
N ARG A 107 19.85 4.22 7.01
CA ARG A 107 18.81 5.25 6.86
C ARG A 107 17.41 4.65 6.79
N TYR A 108 17.22 3.59 6.03
CA TYR A 108 15.92 2.96 5.89
C TYR A 108 15.49 2.21 7.15
N ILE A 109 16.41 1.59 7.88
CA ILE A 109 16.10 1.01 9.19
C ILE A 109 15.64 2.11 10.16
N GLU A 110 16.33 3.23 10.21
CA GLU A 110 15.96 4.37 11.06
C GLU A 110 14.61 4.95 10.69
N GLU A 111 14.38 5.21 9.40
CA GLU A 111 13.12 5.76 8.89
C GLU A 111 11.96 4.78 9.16
N GLY A 112 12.12 3.51 8.84
CA GLY A 112 11.10 2.49 9.07
C GLY A 112 10.77 2.30 10.55
N SER A 113 11.78 2.33 11.42
CA SER A 113 11.58 2.29 12.87
C SER A 113 10.80 3.49 13.38
N LYS A 114 11.10 4.69 12.86
CA LYS A 114 10.37 5.90 13.20
C LYS A 114 8.90 5.83 12.78
N ILE A 115 8.64 5.44 11.53
CA ILE A 115 7.28 5.31 11.01
C ILE A 115 6.49 4.30 11.86
N SER A 116 7.09 3.14 12.19
CA SER A 116 6.44 2.12 13.00
C SER A 116 6.08 2.63 14.40
N ARG A 117 6.97 3.38 15.04
CA ARG A 117 6.67 4.00 16.34
C ARG A 117 5.57 5.04 16.24
N ASP A 118 5.60 5.88 15.22
CA ASP A 118 4.61 6.93 15.01
C ASP A 118 3.21 6.33 14.74
N LEU A 119 3.14 5.28 13.94
CA LEU A 119 1.90 4.56 13.69
C LEU A 119 1.34 3.93 14.97
N THR A 120 2.18 3.26 15.75
CA THR A 120 1.79 2.64 17.02
C THR A 120 1.30 3.69 18.01
N ALA A 121 2.00 4.82 18.14
CA ALA A 121 1.63 5.88 19.08
C ALA A 121 0.33 6.58 18.73
N ARG A 122 0.00 6.70 17.43
CA ARG A 122 -1.18 7.47 16.96
C ARG A 122 -2.43 6.60 16.81
N TYR A 123 -2.30 5.35 16.40
CA TYR A 123 -3.41 4.54 15.89
C TYR A 123 -3.57 3.18 16.58
N ALA A 124 -2.59 2.69 17.33
CA ALA A 124 -2.75 1.49 18.13
C ALA A 124 -3.36 1.84 19.49
N ASN A 125 -4.56 1.33 19.74
CA ASN A 125 -5.24 1.40 21.05
C ASN A 125 -5.13 0.08 21.77
#